data_02b8f727517af067f02d2d97b0a626f4
#
_entry.id   02b8f727517af067f02d2d97b0a626f4
#
_cell.length_a   1.000
_cell.length_b   1.000
_cell.length_c   1.000
_cell.angle_alpha   90.00
_cell.angle_beta   90.00
_cell.angle_gamma   90.00
#
_symmetry.space_group_name_H-M   'P 1'
#
loop_
_entity.id
_entity.type
_entity.pdbx_description
1 polymer ?
#
loop_
_entity_poly.entity_id
_entity_poly.type
_entity_poly.pdbx_seq_one_letter_code
_entity_poly.pdbx_strand_id
1 'polypeptide(L)'
;MDKVTAQTVLARANGYCERCGKPSLDLALHHRKLKSRGGKDEISNLVAICHPCHNLGTDSIHLNPTKATVKGWMVPTYADTEKYPLHLPDSRIVRLDNEGNYIEIEGESWQELK
;
A
#
# COMPACT_ATOMS: atom_id res chain seq x y z
N MET A 1 9.72 3.10 -13.67
CA MET A 1 9.57 3.87 -12.40
C MET A 1 10.82 4.68 -12.17
N ASP A 2 10.69 5.95 -11.85
CA ASP A 2 11.88 6.73 -11.59
C ASP A 2 12.47 6.45 -10.21
N LYS A 3 13.75 6.78 -10.06
CA LYS A 3 14.52 6.49 -8.86
C LYS A 3 14.01 7.23 -7.64
N VAL A 4 13.56 8.48 -7.81
CA VAL A 4 13.07 9.31 -6.71
C VAL A 4 11.77 8.73 -6.14
N THR A 5 10.85 8.31 -6.99
CA THR A 5 9.61 7.67 -6.55
C THR A 5 9.90 6.40 -5.73
N ALA A 6 10.74 5.52 -6.25
CA ALA A 6 11.11 4.30 -5.55
C ALA A 6 11.79 4.58 -4.20
N GLN A 7 12.73 5.52 -4.17
CA GLN A 7 13.44 5.89 -2.94
C GLN A 7 12.51 6.50 -1.90
N THR A 8 11.54 7.31 -2.31
CA THR A 8 10.58 7.92 -1.39
C THR A 8 9.70 6.86 -0.72
N VAL A 9 9.23 5.87 -1.48
CA VAL A 9 8.44 4.77 -0.93
C VAL A 9 9.28 3.93 0.04
N LEU A 10 10.51 3.60 -0.33
CA LEU A 10 11.41 2.82 0.52
C LEU A 10 11.77 3.59 1.80
N ALA A 11 11.97 4.91 1.71
CA ALA A 11 12.22 5.75 2.89
C ALA A 11 11.03 5.77 3.84
N ARG A 12 9.81 5.82 3.30
CA ARG A 12 8.59 5.74 4.11
C ARG A 12 8.51 4.42 4.88
N ALA A 13 8.89 3.32 4.23
CA ALA A 13 8.90 2.00 4.85
C ALA A 13 9.98 1.84 5.92
N ASN A 14 11.08 2.57 5.78
CA ASN A 14 12.18 2.63 6.76
C ASN A 14 12.74 1.26 7.16
N GLY A 15 12.90 0.35 6.19
CA GLY A 15 13.48 -0.98 6.43
C GLY A 15 12.49 -2.03 6.91
N TYR A 16 11.21 -1.70 7.00
CA TYR A 16 10.15 -2.60 7.45
C TYR A 16 9.15 -2.85 6.33
N CYS A 17 8.62 -4.07 6.26
CA CYS A 17 7.49 -4.34 5.38
C CYS A 17 6.30 -3.50 5.83
N GLU A 18 5.74 -2.69 4.94
CA GLU A 18 4.62 -1.82 5.30
C GLU A 18 3.37 -2.62 5.68
N ARG A 19 3.23 -3.85 5.17
CA ARG A 19 2.03 -4.66 5.43
C ARG A 19 2.09 -5.49 6.71
N CYS A 20 3.21 -6.16 6.99
CA CYS A 20 3.32 -7.01 8.18
C CYS A 20 4.12 -6.39 9.32
N GLY A 21 4.87 -5.33 9.04
CA GLY A 21 5.66 -4.61 10.03
C GLY A 21 6.98 -5.26 10.39
N LYS A 22 7.34 -6.37 9.75
CA LYS A 22 8.62 -7.04 10.04
C LYS A 22 9.77 -6.39 9.28
N PRO A 23 10.98 -6.34 9.87
CA PRO A 23 12.14 -5.84 9.15
C PRO A 23 12.47 -6.74 7.96
N SER A 24 12.89 -6.14 6.86
CA SER A 24 13.25 -6.87 5.65
C SER A 24 14.27 -6.08 4.86
N LEU A 25 15.30 -6.76 4.37
CA LEU A 25 16.30 -6.18 3.49
C LEU A 25 15.90 -6.25 2.02
N ASP A 26 14.86 -7.01 1.71
CA ASP A 26 14.41 -7.24 0.33
C ASP A 26 12.91 -6.98 0.24
N LEU A 27 12.58 -5.73 -0.08
CA LEU A 27 11.20 -5.27 -0.20
C LEU A 27 10.84 -5.08 -1.67
N ALA A 28 9.71 -5.65 -2.08
CA ALA A 28 9.14 -5.43 -3.40
C ALA A 28 8.25 -4.18 -3.38
N LEU A 29 8.27 -3.41 -4.45
CA LEU A 29 7.35 -2.29 -4.64
C LEU A 29 6.10 -2.81 -5.35
N HIS A 30 4.99 -2.82 -4.63
CA HIS A 30 3.71 -3.32 -5.12
C HIS A 30 2.80 -2.15 -5.52
N HIS A 31 2.20 -2.26 -6.70
CA HIS A 31 1.18 -1.31 -7.16
C HIS A 31 -0.16 -1.68 -6.53
N ARG A 32 -0.69 -0.83 -5.67
CA ARG A 32 -1.99 -1.04 -5.02
C ARG A 32 -3.10 -1.10 -6.07
N LYS A 33 -3.18 -0.10 -6.95
CA LYS A 33 -3.98 -0.19 -8.17
C LYS A 33 -3.10 -0.79 -9.24
N LEU A 34 -3.46 -1.97 -9.71
CA LEU A 34 -2.67 -2.70 -10.71
C LEU A 34 -2.53 -1.89 -11.99
N LYS A 35 -1.39 -2.03 -12.68
CA LYS A 35 -1.16 -1.34 -13.95
C LYS A 35 -2.26 -1.67 -14.97
N SER A 36 -2.74 -2.91 -14.98
CA SER A 36 -3.85 -3.34 -15.84
C SER A 36 -5.17 -2.63 -15.53
N ARG A 37 -5.28 -2.02 -14.35
CA ARG A 37 -6.44 -1.24 -13.91
C ARG A 37 -6.21 0.27 -14.01
N GLY A 38 -5.16 0.69 -14.70
CA GLY A 38 -4.80 2.09 -14.82
C GLY A 38 -3.92 2.65 -13.71
N GLY A 39 -3.35 1.78 -12.89
CA GLY A 39 -2.43 2.19 -11.82
C GLY A 39 -1.13 2.75 -12.37
N LYS A 40 -0.64 3.82 -11.74
CA LYS A 40 0.57 4.52 -12.15
C LYS A 40 1.70 4.31 -11.16
N ASP A 41 2.92 4.66 -11.59
CA ASP A 41 4.10 4.67 -10.72
C ASP A 41 4.08 5.94 -9.86
N GLU A 42 3.12 6.02 -8.95
CA GLU A 42 2.94 7.14 -8.03
C GLU A 42 3.22 6.68 -6.60
N ILE A 43 3.75 7.58 -5.78
CA ILE A 43 4.09 7.28 -4.37
C ILE A 43 2.85 6.80 -3.62
N SER A 44 1.69 7.41 -3.84
CA SER A 44 0.42 6.99 -3.23
C SER A 44 -0.08 5.62 -3.69
N ASN A 45 0.40 5.14 -4.84
CA ASN A 45 0.02 3.84 -5.39
C ASN A 45 1.00 2.72 -5.08
N LEU A 46 2.15 3.05 -4.48
CA LEU A 46 3.20 2.06 -4.23
C LEU A 46 3.35 1.80 -2.74
N VAL A 47 3.54 0.53 -2.40
CA VAL A 47 3.88 0.10 -1.05
C VAL A 47 5.08 -0.84 -1.11
N ALA A 48 5.95 -0.75 -0.11
CA ALA A 48 7.14 -1.59 0.01
C ALA A 48 6.81 -2.76 0.95
N ILE A 49 6.77 -3.97 0.40
CA ILE A 49 6.33 -5.15 1.13
C ILE A 49 7.28 -6.32 0.91
N CYS A 50 7.38 -7.19 1.90
CA CYS A 50 8.19 -8.40 1.80
C CYS A 50 7.54 -9.40 0.83
N HIS A 51 8.34 -10.34 0.32
CA HIS A 51 7.84 -11.31 -0.65
C HIS A 51 6.72 -12.20 -0.10
N PRO A 52 6.76 -12.67 1.16
CA PRO A 52 5.62 -13.41 1.71
C PRO A 52 4.31 -12.60 1.71
N CYS A 53 4.35 -11.30 1.97
CA CYS A 53 3.16 -10.45 1.89
C CYS A 53 2.72 -10.19 0.45
N HIS A 54 3.64 -10.15 -0.50
CA HIS A 54 3.34 -9.83 -1.88
C HIS A 54 2.70 -11.02 -2.60
N ASN A 55 3.39 -12.16 -2.69
CA ASN A 55 2.90 -13.30 -3.47
C ASN A 55 3.31 -14.69 -2.98
N LEU A 56 4.30 -14.82 -2.08
CA LEU A 56 4.82 -16.12 -1.68
C LEU A 56 4.09 -16.76 -0.50
N GLY A 57 3.53 -15.95 0.40
CA GLY A 57 2.82 -16.45 1.57
C GLY A 57 1.36 -16.80 1.28
N THR A 58 0.78 -17.69 2.08
CA THR A 58 -0.64 -18.05 1.95
C THR A 58 -1.58 -16.87 2.24
N ASP A 59 -1.14 -15.91 3.05
CA ASP A 59 -1.90 -14.69 3.34
C ASP A 59 -1.43 -13.49 2.50
N SER A 60 -0.81 -13.75 1.35
CA SER A 60 -0.30 -12.70 0.48
C SER A 60 -1.41 -11.93 -0.22
N ILE A 61 -1.07 -10.72 -0.68
CA ILE A 61 -2.00 -9.84 -1.40
C ILE A 61 -2.53 -10.52 -2.67
N HIS A 62 -1.64 -11.11 -3.47
CA HIS A 62 -2.04 -11.70 -4.75
C HIS A 62 -2.87 -12.97 -4.60
N LEU A 63 -2.75 -13.71 -3.49
CA LEU A 63 -3.57 -14.89 -3.23
C LEU A 63 -4.89 -14.56 -2.53
N ASN A 64 -5.03 -13.33 -1.99
CA ASN A 64 -6.20 -12.92 -1.21
C ASN A 64 -6.68 -11.53 -1.66
N PRO A 65 -7.07 -11.38 -2.94
CA PRO A 65 -7.35 -10.04 -3.48
C PRO A 65 -8.55 -9.34 -2.82
N THR A 66 -9.58 -10.07 -2.43
CA THR A 66 -10.75 -9.48 -1.76
C THR A 66 -10.36 -8.90 -0.40
N LYS A 67 -9.64 -9.68 0.41
CA LYS A 67 -9.15 -9.24 1.71
C LYS A 67 -8.20 -8.06 1.56
N ALA A 68 -7.30 -8.13 0.58
CA ALA A 68 -6.34 -7.06 0.31
C ALA A 68 -7.06 -5.76 -0.08
N THR A 69 -8.13 -5.85 -0.87
CA THR A 69 -8.92 -4.69 -1.26
C THR A 69 -9.62 -4.05 -0.06
N VAL A 70 -10.19 -4.85 0.83
CA VAL A 70 -10.82 -4.34 2.07
C VAL A 70 -9.81 -3.56 2.91
N LYS A 71 -8.58 -4.04 3.00
CA LYS A 71 -7.52 -3.42 3.80
C LYS A 71 -6.73 -2.34 3.07
N GLY A 72 -7.02 -2.10 1.79
CA GLY A 72 -6.37 -1.04 1.01
C GLY A 72 -5.04 -1.43 0.36
N TRP A 73 -4.63 -2.70 0.44
CA TRP A 73 -3.42 -3.20 -0.22
C TRP A 73 -3.64 -3.46 -1.71
N MET A 74 -4.90 -3.48 -2.12
CA MET A 74 -5.30 -3.37 -3.53
C MET A 74 -6.35 -2.27 -3.63
N VAL A 75 -6.31 -1.53 -4.75
CA VAL A 75 -7.23 -0.41 -5.00
C VAL A 75 -8.02 -0.72 -6.27
N PRO A 76 -9.36 -0.65 -6.23
CA PRO A 76 -10.17 -0.91 -7.42
C PRO A 76 -10.02 0.19 -8.47
N THR A 77 -10.38 -0.13 -9.70
CA THR A 77 -10.24 0.76 -10.86
C THR A 77 -10.89 2.13 -10.65
N TYR A 78 -12.04 2.17 -9.98
CA TYR A 78 -12.82 3.41 -9.80
C TYR A 78 -12.29 4.32 -8.68
N ALA A 79 -11.38 3.83 -7.84
CA ALA A 79 -10.94 4.57 -6.65
C ALA A 79 -9.65 5.34 -6.90
N ASP A 80 -9.46 6.42 -6.13
CA ASP A 80 -8.27 7.25 -6.15
C ASP A 80 -7.26 6.74 -5.13
N THR A 81 -6.03 6.50 -5.56
CA THR A 81 -4.98 5.95 -4.68
C THR A 81 -4.60 6.87 -3.52
N GLU A 82 -4.77 8.20 -3.68
CA GLU A 82 -4.52 9.14 -2.59
C GLU A 82 -5.62 9.17 -1.54
N LYS A 83 -6.80 8.69 -1.87
CA LYS A 83 -7.98 8.73 -0.99
C LYS A 83 -8.35 7.39 -0.40
N TYR A 84 -7.99 6.30 -1.06
CA TYR A 84 -8.41 4.97 -0.65
C TYR A 84 -7.70 4.53 0.63
N PRO A 85 -8.44 4.20 1.70
CA PRO A 85 -7.85 3.89 3.01
C PRO A 85 -6.93 2.68 2.98
N LEU A 86 -5.83 2.76 3.73
CA LEU A 86 -4.86 1.69 3.92
C LEU A 86 -4.77 1.35 5.40
N HIS A 87 -4.95 0.08 5.72
CA HIS A 87 -4.87 -0.43 7.09
C HIS A 87 -3.44 -0.89 7.40
N LEU A 88 -2.74 -0.15 8.25
CA LEU A 88 -1.37 -0.49 8.65
C LEU A 88 -1.36 -1.59 9.72
N PRO A 89 -0.22 -2.30 9.87
CA PRO A 89 -0.13 -3.39 10.86
C PRO A 89 -0.25 -2.94 12.31
N ASP A 90 -0.02 -1.66 12.59
CA ASP A 90 -0.16 -1.09 13.94
C ASP A 90 -1.59 -0.60 14.23
N SER A 91 -2.55 -0.99 13.43
CA SER A 91 -3.98 -0.65 13.54
C SER A 91 -4.35 0.77 13.12
N ARG A 92 -3.40 1.58 12.66
CA ARG A 92 -3.73 2.88 12.08
C ARG A 92 -4.40 2.70 10.71
N ILE A 93 -5.36 3.54 10.42
CA ILE A 93 -5.93 3.65 9.07
C ILE A 93 -5.47 4.98 8.50
N VAL A 94 -4.81 4.91 7.35
CA VAL A 94 -4.18 6.09 6.74
C VAL A 94 -4.56 6.19 5.27
N ARG A 95 -4.34 7.37 4.70
CA ARG A 95 -4.21 7.52 3.26
C ARG A 95 -2.75 7.84 2.93
N LEU A 96 -2.34 7.50 1.72
CA LEU A 96 -0.99 7.79 1.23
C LEU A 96 -1.03 9.00 0.32
N ASP A 97 -0.14 9.96 0.55
CA ASP A 97 0.01 11.07 -0.37
C ASP A 97 1.16 10.83 -1.36
N ASN A 98 1.35 11.73 -2.31
CA ASN A 98 2.42 11.63 -3.28
C ASN A 98 3.72 12.33 -2.82
N GLU A 99 3.81 12.66 -1.54
CA GLU A 99 5.00 13.23 -0.91
C GLU A 99 5.71 12.23 0.01
N GLY A 100 5.14 11.04 0.21
CA GLY A 100 5.73 9.99 1.03
C GLY A 100 5.25 9.99 2.48
N ASN A 101 4.07 10.55 2.74
CA ASN A 101 3.52 10.60 4.10
C ASN A 101 2.38 9.63 4.30
N TYR A 102 2.24 9.15 5.55
CA TYR A 102 1.00 8.57 6.04
C TYR A 102 0.15 9.69 6.63
N ILE A 103 -1.08 9.82 6.17
CA ILE A 103 -2.03 10.80 6.72
C ILE A 103 -3.13 10.02 7.42
N GLU A 104 -3.19 10.12 8.74
CA GLU A 104 -4.17 9.37 9.52
C GLU A 104 -5.58 9.82 9.20
N ILE A 105 -6.47 8.84 9.07
CA ILE A 105 -7.88 9.06 8.83
C ILE A 105 -8.61 8.75 10.14
N GLU A 106 -9.37 9.72 10.63
CA GLU A 106 -10.11 9.53 11.86
C GLU A 106 -11.30 8.60 11.68
N GLY A 107 -11.37 7.68 12.58
CA GLY A 107 -12.44 6.78 12.92
C GLY A 107 -13.51 6.52 11.86
N GLU A 108 -14.57 7.28 11.93
CA GLU A 108 -15.75 7.06 11.11
C GLU A 108 -15.62 7.56 9.67
N SER A 109 -14.68 8.46 9.40
CA SER A 109 -14.53 9.11 8.10
C SER A 109 -14.01 8.16 7.02
N TRP A 110 -13.26 7.12 7.38
CA TRP A 110 -12.64 6.27 6.38
C TRP A 110 -13.65 5.46 5.57
N GLN A 111 -14.83 5.17 6.13
CA GLN A 111 -15.87 4.44 5.43
C GLN A 111 -16.44 5.24 4.26
N GLU A 112 -16.47 6.54 4.37
CA GLU A 112 -16.96 7.43 3.33
C GLU A 112 -16.04 7.48 2.11
N LEU A 113 -14.76 7.11 2.28
CA LEU A 113 -13.77 7.12 1.21
C LEU A 113 -13.80 5.85 0.34
N LYS A 114 -14.51 4.85 0.77
CA LYS A 114 -14.73 3.64 0.00
C LYS A 114 -16.05 3.71 -0.74
#